data_c0a48e6f88a420c8aa7e89f5b6c61a63
#
_entry.id   c0a48e6f88a420c8aa7e89f5b6c61a63
#
_cell.length_a   1.000
_cell.length_b   1.000
_cell.length_c   1.000
_cell.angle_alpha   90.00
_cell.angle_beta   90.00
_cell.angle_gamma   90.00
#
_symmetry.space_group_name_H-M   'P 1'
#
loop_
_entity.id
_entity.type
_entity.pdbx_description
1 polymer ?
#
loop_
_entity_poly.entity_id
_entity_poly.type
_entity_poly.pdbx_seq_one_letter_code
_entity_poly.pdbx_strand_id
1 'polypeptide(L)'
;MPAELDAWLEQSTEDALDPGLPICDPHHHLWDKPGDRYMIDEVTRDFSTGHNVLQSLFVEVDSMYRASGPVEMKPVGEVEWVRGLGAQSDSGQYGPTKVAAGIVGYANLNLGAAVAPVLEAMESAGSGRFRSVRHTCSWDAHEPLRSHRSGWPGMMAEPNFREGIGVLFRMGHAFDALVYHPQLSELADLAGAFPDAVFILNHIGRPLGVGPYAGHRDEIFEVWKKDMTALAERPNVVVKVGGLGNRVSGFEWDAR
;
A
#
# COMPACT_ATOMS: atom_id res chain seq x y z
N MET A 1 1.18 9.07 -18.78
CA MET A 1 1.55 10.26 -17.96
C MET A 1 1.44 11.48 -18.85
N PRO A 2 1.14 12.69 -18.33
CA PRO A 2 1.15 13.91 -19.14
C PRO A 2 2.57 14.15 -19.67
N ALA A 3 2.70 14.56 -20.94
CA ALA A 3 3.99 14.90 -21.57
C ALA A 3 4.82 15.95 -20.78
N GLU A 4 4.14 16.79 -19.99
CA GLU A 4 4.76 17.74 -19.09
C GLU A 4 5.54 17.09 -17.94
N LEU A 5 5.08 15.94 -17.45
CA LEU A 5 5.79 15.20 -16.39
C LEU A 5 7.04 14.50 -16.94
N ASP A 6 6.97 13.92 -18.14
CA ASP A 6 8.13 13.32 -18.79
C ASP A 6 9.20 14.39 -19.04
N ALA A 7 8.82 15.56 -19.57
CA ALA A 7 9.71 16.70 -19.78
C ALA A 7 10.31 17.27 -18.47
N TRP A 8 9.57 17.17 -17.37
CA TRP A 8 10.08 17.57 -16.05
C TRP A 8 11.10 16.58 -15.51
N LEU A 9 10.84 15.27 -15.63
CA LEU A 9 11.74 14.20 -15.21
C LEU A 9 13.05 14.20 -16.02
N GLU A 10 13.01 14.59 -17.30
CA GLU A 10 14.19 14.68 -18.17
C GLU A 10 15.14 15.87 -17.82
N GLN A 11 14.71 16.79 -16.97
CA GLN A 11 15.56 17.95 -16.58
C GLN A 11 16.74 17.54 -15.68
N SER A 12 16.64 16.41 -14.99
CA SER A 12 17.72 15.90 -14.12
C SER A 12 17.85 14.40 -14.31
N THR A 13 18.94 13.99 -14.93
CA THR A 13 19.29 12.57 -15.06
C THR A 13 20.50 12.29 -14.18
N GLU A 14 20.38 11.30 -13.31
CA GLU A 14 21.46 10.85 -12.43
C GLU A 14 21.72 9.36 -12.67
N ASP A 15 23.00 8.99 -12.68
CA ASP A 15 23.38 7.58 -12.73
C ASP A 15 23.02 6.89 -11.41
N ALA A 16 22.59 5.62 -11.48
CA ALA A 16 22.36 4.82 -10.28
C ALA A 16 23.67 4.69 -9.49
N LEU A 17 23.64 5.01 -8.18
CA LEU A 17 24.81 4.91 -7.30
C LEU A 17 25.35 3.48 -7.20
N ASP A 18 24.47 2.50 -7.19
CA ASP A 18 24.80 1.07 -7.21
C ASP A 18 23.85 0.35 -8.18
N PRO A 19 24.19 0.31 -9.48
CA PRO A 19 23.33 -0.30 -10.49
C PRO A 19 23.24 -1.84 -10.35
N GLY A 20 24.15 -2.45 -9.58
CA GLY A 20 24.13 -3.89 -9.32
C GLY A 20 23.30 -4.32 -8.12
N LEU A 21 22.87 -3.39 -7.27
CA LEU A 21 22.12 -3.70 -6.06
C LEU A 21 20.77 -4.37 -6.41
N PRO A 22 20.53 -5.62 -5.94
CA PRO A 22 19.27 -6.29 -6.20
C PRO A 22 18.13 -5.63 -5.40
N ILE A 23 17.12 -5.14 -6.10
CA ILE A 23 15.98 -4.42 -5.52
C ILE A 23 14.70 -5.25 -5.67
N CYS A 24 13.94 -5.34 -4.59
CA CYS A 24 12.52 -5.70 -4.61
C CYS A 24 11.72 -4.43 -4.31
N ASP A 25 10.99 -3.89 -5.30
CA ASP A 25 10.07 -2.78 -5.05
C ASP A 25 8.85 -3.28 -4.29
N PRO A 26 8.64 -2.86 -3.02
CA PRO A 26 7.57 -3.39 -2.19
C PRO A 26 6.22 -2.71 -2.41
N HIS A 27 6.11 -1.72 -3.33
CA HIS A 27 4.91 -0.90 -3.40
C HIS A 27 4.75 -0.13 -4.71
N HIS A 28 4.05 -0.69 -5.67
CA HIS A 28 3.57 0.04 -6.83
C HIS A 28 2.07 -0.21 -7.06
N HIS A 29 1.47 0.61 -7.89
CA HIS A 29 0.09 0.47 -8.34
C HIS A 29 0.07 0.35 -9.87
N LEU A 30 -1.00 -0.23 -10.40
CA LEU A 30 -1.29 -0.25 -11.83
C LEU A 30 -2.75 0.19 -12.03
N TRP A 31 -3.01 0.98 -13.06
CA TRP A 31 -4.36 1.43 -13.39
C TRP A 31 -4.48 1.73 -14.88
N ASP A 32 -5.71 1.61 -15.40
CA ASP A 32 -6.06 1.99 -16.75
C ASP A 32 -7.36 2.80 -16.71
N LYS A 33 -7.23 4.12 -16.68
CA LYS A 33 -8.34 5.06 -16.65
C LYS A 33 -8.30 5.95 -17.89
N PRO A 34 -9.45 6.45 -18.38
CA PRO A 34 -9.45 7.35 -19.53
C PRO A 34 -8.54 8.58 -19.29
N GLY A 35 -7.50 8.68 -20.13
CA GLY A 35 -6.52 9.76 -20.04
C GLY A 35 -5.46 9.64 -18.95
N ASP A 36 -5.50 8.56 -18.17
CA ASP A 36 -4.54 8.30 -17.08
C ASP A 36 -4.27 6.79 -17.00
N ARG A 37 -3.19 6.36 -17.63
CA ARG A 37 -2.78 4.96 -17.71
C ARG A 37 -1.39 4.77 -17.11
N TYR A 38 -1.25 3.77 -16.25
CA TYR A 38 0.01 3.26 -15.77
C TYR A 38 -0.09 1.74 -15.63
N MET A 39 0.47 1.03 -16.62
CA MET A 39 0.31 -0.39 -16.80
C MET A 39 1.69 -1.08 -16.91
N ILE A 40 1.71 -2.30 -17.41
CA ILE A 40 2.93 -3.10 -17.50
C ILE A 40 4.03 -2.41 -18.35
N ASP A 41 3.65 -1.70 -19.41
CA ASP A 41 4.59 -0.99 -20.28
C ASP A 41 5.25 0.19 -19.54
N GLU A 42 4.46 0.96 -18.80
CA GLU A 42 4.94 2.13 -18.07
C GLU A 42 5.82 1.70 -16.88
N VAL A 43 5.38 0.76 -16.05
CA VAL A 43 6.14 0.32 -14.89
C VAL A 43 7.45 -0.37 -15.26
N THR A 44 7.47 -1.14 -16.34
CA THR A 44 8.72 -1.79 -16.79
C THR A 44 9.71 -0.80 -17.40
N ARG A 45 9.22 0.25 -18.06
CA ARG A 45 10.05 1.37 -18.49
C ARG A 45 10.71 2.03 -17.27
N ASP A 46 9.95 2.32 -16.22
CA ASP A 46 10.49 2.95 -15.00
C ASP A 46 11.51 2.05 -14.30
N PHE A 47 11.27 0.74 -14.24
CA PHE A 47 12.23 -0.23 -13.67
C PHE A 47 13.51 -0.38 -14.50
N SER A 48 13.51 0.04 -15.77
CA SER A 48 14.65 -0.06 -16.67
C SER A 48 15.60 1.16 -16.65
N THR A 49 15.41 2.10 -15.70
CA THR A 49 16.14 3.37 -15.62
C THR A 49 17.54 3.28 -14.94
N GLY A 50 18.16 2.12 -14.94
CA GLY A 50 19.55 1.95 -14.47
C GLY A 50 19.68 1.22 -13.13
N HIS A 51 18.58 0.91 -12.45
CA HIS A 51 18.56 0.11 -11.23
C HIS A 51 18.30 -1.37 -11.54
N ASN A 52 18.81 -2.27 -10.68
CA ASN A 52 18.60 -3.71 -10.79
C ASN A 52 17.33 -4.14 -10.03
N VAL A 53 16.16 -3.77 -10.55
CA VAL A 53 14.87 -4.17 -9.95
C VAL A 53 14.56 -5.60 -10.39
N LEU A 54 14.67 -6.55 -9.46
CA LEU A 54 14.42 -7.97 -9.73
C LEU A 54 12.93 -8.32 -9.73
N GLN A 55 12.17 -7.70 -8.82
CA GLN A 55 10.73 -7.96 -8.65
C GLN A 55 10.02 -6.82 -7.96
N SER A 56 8.70 -6.78 -8.12
CA SER A 56 7.86 -5.79 -7.46
C SER A 56 6.61 -6.40 -6.85
N LEU A 57 6.01 -5.68 -5.88
CA LEU A 57 4.73 -6.02 -5.28
C LEU A 57 3.69 -4.97 -5.68
N PHE A 58 2.60 -5.47 -6.27
CA PHE A 58 1.42 -4.64 -6.52
C PHE A 58 0.65 -4.41 -5.22
N VAL A 59 0.17 -3.19 -5.03
CA VAL A 59 -0.74 -2.83 -3.94
C VAL A 59 -2.06 -2.33 -4.52
N GLU A 60 -3.17 -2.78 -3.94
CA GLU A 60 -4.53 -2.44 -4.34
C GLU A 60 -4.75 -0.94 -4.59
N VAL A 61 -5.62 -0.59 -5.55
CA VAL A 61 -5.90 0.80 -5.96
C VAL A 61 -7.32 1.01 -6.47
N ASP A 62 -8.25 0.14 -6.13
CA ASP A 62 -9.65 0.15 -6.61
C ASP A 62 -9.80 -0.09 -8.13
N SER A 63 -8.89 -0.84 -8.73
CA SER A 63 -8.93 -1.11 -10.16
C SER A 63 -9.58 -2.46 -10.47
N MET A 64 -10.32 -2.53 -11.58
CA MET A 64 -10.84 -3.77 -12.17
C MET A 64 -11.63 -4.67 -11.19
N TYR A 65 -12.39 -4.06 -10.28
CA TYR A 65 -13.30 -4.80 -9.42
C TYR A 65 -14.38 -5.51 -10.24
N ARG A 66 -14.83 -6.68 -9.79
CA ARG A 66 -15.93 -7.38 -10.44
C ARG A 66 -17.17 -6.49 -10.52
N ALA A 67 -17.76 -6.40 -11.71
CA ALA A 67 -18.95 -5.57 -11.95
C ALA A 67 -20.20 -6.11 -11.22
N SER A 68 -20.28 -7.41 -11.00
CA SER A 68 -21.41 -8.11 -10.41
C SER A 68 -20.99 -9.02 -9.25
N GLY A 69 -21.97 -9.56 -8.55
CA GLY A 69 -21.78 -10.43 -7.38
C GLY A 69 -21.83 -9.67 -6.06
N PRO A 70 -21.65 -10.37 -4.94
CA PRO A 70 -21.62 -9.78 -3.60
C PRO A 70 -20.58 -8.65 -3.50
N VAL A 71 -20.91 -7.57 -2.79
CA VAL A 71 -20.07 -6.37 -2.74
C VAL A 71 -18.70 -6.66 -2.15
N GLU A 72 -18.63 -7.53 -1.14
CA GLU A 72 -17.39 -7.97 -0.48
C GLU A 72 -16.47 -8.77 -1.39
N MET A 73 -17.03 -9.42 -2.42
CA MET A 73 -16.29 -10.24 -3.39
C MET A 73 -15.77 -9.45 -4.59
N LYS A 74 -16.23 -8.22 -4.79
CA LYS A 74 -15.83 -7.40 -5.95
C LYS A 74 -14.32 -7.14 -6.01
N PRO A 75 -13.61 -6.89 -4.90
CA PRO A 75 -12.16 -6.66 -4.91
C PRO A 75 -11.33 -7.85 -5.42
N VAL A 76 -11.89 -9.08 -5.42
CA VAL A 76 -11.21 -10.26 -5.98
C VAL A 76 -10.86 -10.05 -7.47
N GLY A 77 -11.68 -9.27 -8.20
CA GLY A 77 -11.42 -8.93 -9.61
C GLY A 77 -10.09 -8.22 -9.84
N GLU A 78 -9.66 -7.36 -8.90
CA GLU A 78 -8.35 -6.71 -8.98
C GLU A 78 -7.21 -7.71 -8.85
N VAL A 79 -7.33 -8.69 -7.96
CA VAL A 79 -6.35 -9.78 -7.80
C VAL A 79 -6.28 -10.65 -9.06
N GLU A 80 -7.44 -11.01 -9.64
CA GLU A 80 -7.52 -11.75 -10.91
C GLU A 80 -6.81 -11.02 -12.04
N TRP A 81 -7.07 -9.73 -12.17
CA TRP A 81 -6.49 -8.87 -13.20
C TRP A 81 -4.97 -8.74 -13.04
N VAL A 82 -4.49 -8.41 -11.85
CA VAL A 82 -3.06 -8.23 -11.57
C VAL A 82 -2.28 -9.54 -11.71
N ARG A 83 -2.87 -10.68 -11.32
CA ARG A 83 -2.29 -11.99 -11.59
C ARG A 83 -2.05 -12.21 -13.08
N GLY A 84 -2.98 -11.74 -13.94
CA GLY A 84 -2.82 -11.77 -15.39
C GLY A 84 -1.63 -10.94 -15.89
N LEU A 85 -1.44 -9.73 -15.35
CA LEU A 85 -0.29 -8.87 -15.64
C LEU A 85 1.03 -9.49 -15.16
N GLY A 86 1.03 -10.08 -13.97
CA GLY A 86 2.18 -10.83 -13.48
C GLY A 86 2.55 -12.01 -14.38
N ALA A 87 1.58 -12.72 -14.95
CA ALA A 87 1.82 -13.79 -15.92
C ALA A 87 2.38 -13.25 -17.26
N GLN A 88 1.94 -12.08 -17.69
CA GLN A 88 2.55 -11.39 -18.84
C GLN A 88 4.01 -11.04 -18.59
N SER A 89 4.32 -10.51 -17.40
CA SER A 89 5.70 -10.23 -16.99
C SER A 89 6.58 -11.49 -17.01
N ASP A 90 6.06 -12.63 -16.53
CA ASP A 90 6.80 -13.90 -16.50
C ASP A 90 7.16 -14.43 -17.90
N SER A 91 6.52 -13.94 -18.98
CA SER A 91 6.89 -14.29 -20.36
C SER A 91 8.27 -13.78 -20.77
N GLY A 92 8.82 -12.80 -20.02
CA GLY A 92 10.08 -12.13 -20.35
C GLY A 92 9.97 -11.07 -21.47
N GLN A 93 8.79 -10.87 -22.06
CA GLN A 93 8.61 -9.88 -23.13
C GLN A 93 8.71 -8.43 -22.63
N TYR A 94 8.50 -8.21 -21.34
CA TYR A 94 8.53 -6.91 -20.68
C TYR A 94 9.83 -6.64 -19.91
N GLY A 95 10.88 -7.41 -20.20
CA GLY A 95 12.18 -7.27 -19.51
C GLY A 95 12.38 -8.29 -18.39
N PRO A 96 13.49 -8.15 -17.62
CA PRO A 96 13.88 -9.16 -16.64
C PRO A 96 13.15 -9.03 -15.29
N THR A 97 12.54 -7.87 -14.99
CA THR A 97 11.85 -7.62 -13.72
C THR A 97 10.54 -8.40 -13.64
N LYS A 98 10.33 -9.11 -12.55
CA LYS A 98 9.06 -9.79 -12.26
C LYS A 98 8.06 -8.80 -11.67
N VAL A 99 7.24 -8.19 -12.53
CA VAL A 99 6.18 -7.26 -12.10
C VAL A 99 5.09 -8.01 -11.37
N ALA A 100 4.60 -7.43 -10.27
CA ALA A 100 3.56 -8.02 -9.42
C ALA A 100 3.88 -9.48 -9.01
N ALA A 101 5.13 -9.75 -8.62
CA ALA A 101 5.54 -11.03 -8.04
C ALA A 101 4.79 -11.33 -6.74
N GLY A 102 4.35 -10.30 -6.04
CA GLY A 102 3.41 -10.38 -4.93
C GLY A 102 2.25 -9.41 -5.13
N ILE A 103 1.10 -9.74 -4.55
CA ILE A 103 -0.14 -8.95 -4.62
C ILE A 103 -0.63 -8.66 -3.22
N VAL A 104 -0.80 -7.38 -2.93
CA VAL A 104 -1.50 -6.85 -1.75
C VAL A 104 -2.90 -6.42 -2.21
N GLY A 105 -3.91 -7.18 -1.83
CA GLY A 105 -5.30 -6.92 -2.20
C GLY A 105 -6.05 -6.13 -1.12
N TYR A 106 -7.32 -5.82 -1.40
CA TYR A 106 -8.24 -5.24 -0.42
C TYR A 106 -9.33 -6.23 -0.03
N ALA A 107 -9.54 -6.44 1.26
CA ALA A 107 -10.70 -7.11 1.82
C ALA A 107 -11.25 -6.28 2.99
N ASN A 108 -12.57 -6.26 3.15
CA ASN A 108 -13.19 -5.58 4.29
C ASN A 108 -13.06 -6.41 5.56
N LEU A 109 -12.03 -6.14 6.36
CA LEU A 109 -11.76 -6.87 7.60
C LEU A 109 -12.80 -6.63 8.69
N ASN A 110 -13.64 -5.57 8.57
CA ASN A 110 -14.76 -5.34 9.50
C ASN A 110 -15.89 -6.36 9.36
N LEU A 111 -15.82 -7.27 8.37
CA LEU A 111 -16.72 -8.41 8.27
C LEU A 111 -16.49 -9.47 9.35
N GLY A 112 -15.42 -9.34 10.16
CA GLY A 112 -15.08 -10.34 11.15
C GLY A 112 -14.81 -11.70 10.51
N ALA A 113 -15.34 -12.77 11.11
CA ALA A 113 -15.19 -14.13 10.57
C ALA A 113 -15.73 -14.28 9.13
N ALA A 114 -16.70 -13.48 8.71
CA ALA A 114 -17.29 -13.54 7.38
C ALA A 114 -16.34 -13.09 6.25
N VAL A 115 -15.15 -12.59 6.57
CA VAL A 115 -14.13 -12.26 5.57
C VAL A 115 -13.45 -13.50 4.98
N ALA A 116 -13.52 -14.66 5.65
CA ALA A 116 -12.81 -15.87 5.23
C ALA A 116 -13.07 -16.27 3.77
N PRO A 117 -14.32 -16.35 3.26
CA PRO A 117 -14.55 -16.69 1.85
C PRO A 117 -13.95 -15.68 0.86
N VAL A 118 -13.84 -14.41 1.25
CA VAL A 118 -13.22 -13.37 0.41
C VAL A 118 -11.71 -13.62 0.30
N LEU A 119 -11.05 -13.91 1.42
CA LEU A 119 -9.61 -14.19 1.46
C LEU A 119 -9.27 -15.48 0.71
N GLU A 120 -10.06 -16.54 0.87
CA GLU A 120 -9.94 -17.80 0.12
C GLU A 120 -10.04 -17.56 -1.40
N ALA A 121 -11.00 -16.73 -1.81
CA ALA A 121 -11.16 -16.37 -3.22
C ALA A 121 -9.97 -15.55 -3.73
N MET A 122 -9.40 -14.64 -2.93
CA MET A 122 -8.20 -13.88 -3.29
C MET A 122 -6.95 -14.77 -3.37
N GLU A 123 -6.80 -15.71 -2.46
CA GLU A 123 -5.69 -16.67 -2.49
C GLU A 123 -5.76 -17.54 -3.76
N SER A 124 -6.94 -18.07 -4.08
CA SER A 124 -7.18 -18.82 -5.31
C SER A 124 -6.92 -17.97 -6.57
N ALA A 125 -7.47 -16.75 -6.62
CA ALA A 125 -7.30 -15.82 -7.74
C ALA A 125 -5.83 -15.41 -7.92
N GLY A 126 -5.10 -15.19 -6.84
CA GLY A 126 -3.70 -14.79 -6.83
C GLY A 126 -2.74 -15.89 -7.29
N SER A 127 -3.17 -17.15 -7.27
CA SER A 127 -2.37 -18.31 -7.75
C SER A 127 -0.93 -18.30 -7.19
N GLY A 128 -0.80 -18.16 -5.87
CA GLY A 128 0.48 -18.12 -5.17
C GLY A 128 1.16 -16.73 -5.15
N ARG A 129 0.53 -15.66 -5.67
CA ARG A 129 1.05 -14.29 -5.59
C ARG A 129 0.39 -13.44 -4.48
N PHE A 130 -0.78 -13.81 -3.99
CA PHE A 130 -1.44 -13.09 -2.89
C PHE A 130 -0.61 -13.19 -1.61
N ARG A 131 -0.34 -12.05 -0.95
CA ARG A 131 0.57 -11.96 0.20
C ARG A 131 -0.04 -11.25 1.39
N SER A 132 -0.88 -10.28 1.16
CA SER A 132 -1.31 -9.35 2.18
C SER A 132 -2.63 -8.70 1.83
N VAL A 133 -3.29 -8.16 2.84
CA VAL A 133 -4.42 -7.24 2.67
C VAL A 133 -4.02 -5.86 3.13
N ARG A 134 -4.25 -4.83 2.30
CA ARG A 134 -4.25 -3.45 2.74
C ARG A 134 -5.67 -3.00 3.06
N HIS A 135 -5.90 -2.62 4.30
CA HIS A 135 -7.14 -1.97 4.71
C HIS A 135 -6.82 -0.54 5.17
N THR A 136 -7.52 0.43 4.63
CA THR A 136 -7.36 1.83 5.01
C THR A 136 -7.97 2.06 6.37
N CYS A 137 -7.10 2.29 7.38
CA CYS A 137 -7.49 2.63 8.75
C CYS A 137 -7.31 4.12 9.04
N SER A 138 -6.80 4.89 8.06
CA SER A 138 -6.59 6.33 8.24
C SER A 138 -7.91 7.06 8.41
N TRP A 139 -7.97 7.89 9.43
CA TRP A 139 -9.10 8.75 9.73
C TRP A 139 -8.62 10.11 10.26
N ASP A 140 -9.36 11.17 9.94
CA ASP A 140 -9.16 12.49 10.52
C ASP A 140 -10.49 13.23 10.63
N ALA A 141 -10.61 14.13 11.64
CA ALA A 141 -11.78 14.96 11.81
C ALA A 141 -11.94 15.97 10.65
N HIS A 142 -10.83 16.38 10.04
CA HIS A 142 -10.84 17.27 8.88
C HIS A 142 -11.28 16.51 7.63
N GLU A 143 -12.50 16.79 7.15
CA GLU A 143 -13.13 16.06 6.05
C GLU A 143 -12.27 15.93 4.78
N PRO A 144 -11.54 16.97 4.32
CA PRO A 144 -10.68 16.85 3.14
C PRO A 144 -9.59 15.80 3.21
N LEU A 145 -9.25 15.31 4.41
CA LEU A 145 -8.32 14.19 4.61
C LEU A 145 -8.98 12.82 4.50
N ARG A 146 -10.31 12.77 4.41
CA ARG A 146 -11.05 11.51 4.30
C ARG A 146 -11.28 11.10 2.86
N SER A 147 -11.24 9.82 2.60
CA SER A 147 -11.64 9.18 1.36
C SER A 147 -12.89 8.32 1.60
N HIS A 148 -13.46 7.78 0.54
CA HIS A 148 -14.59 6.83 0.62
C HIS A 148 -14.24 5.54 1.37
N ARG A 149 -12.95 5.27 1.60
CA ARG A 149 -12.43 4.11 2.36
C ARG A 149 -11.83 4.47 3.71
N SER A 150 -11.92 5.72 4.14
CA SER A 150 -11.40 6.11 5.46
C SER A 150 -12.06 5.28 6.56
N GLY A 151 -11.24 4.94 7.55
CA GLY A 151 -11.73 4.33 8.78
C GLY A 151 -12.54 5.30 9.63
N TRP A 152 -12.62 5.01 10.89
CA TRP A 152 -13.23 5.84 11.93
C TRP A 152 -12.39 5.73 13.21
N PRO A 153 -12.59 6.62 14.20
CA PRO A 153 -11.82 6.57 15.44
C PRO A 153 -11.97 5.23 16.14
N GLY A 154 -10.85 4.60 16.49
CA GLY A 154 -10.84 3.35 17.23
C GLY A 154 -11.18 2.11 16.39
N MET A 155 -11.25 2.20 15.06
CA MET A 155 -11.61 1.08 14.19
C MET A 155 -10.72 -0.16 14.43
N MET A 156 -9.42 0.03 14.64
CA MET A 156 -8.50 -1.08 14.88
C MET A 156 -8.67 -1.76 16.24
N ALA A 157 -9.42 -1.14 17.16
CA ALA A 157 -9.79 -1.74 18.44
C ALA A 157 -11.12 -2.51 18.40
N GLU A 158 -11.91 -2.37 17.32
CA GLU A 158 -13.22 -3.00 17.24
C GLU A 158 -13.12 -4.54 17.14
N PRO A 159 -14.01 -5.26 17.85
CA PRO A 159 -14.00 -6.71 17.87
C PRO A 159 -14.06 -7.34 16.49
N ASN A 160 -14.95 -6.86 15.60
CA ASN A 160 -15.09 -7.40 14.25
C ASN A 160 -13.82 -7.20 13.41
N PHE A 161 -13.19 -6.00 13.51
CA PHE A 161 -11.95 -5.74 12.79
C PHE A 161 -10.83 -6.69 13.26
N ARG A 162 -10.68 -6.85 14.57
CA ARG A 162 -9.69 -7.78 15.16
C ARG A 162 -9.98 -9.23 14.83
N GLU A 163 -11.23 -9.64 14.77
CA GLU A 163 -11.61 -10.99 14.31
C GLU A 163 -11.23 -11.20 12.85
N GLY A 164 -11.52 -10.22 11.95
CA GLY A 164 -11.15 -10.28 10.54
C GLY A 164 -9.63 -10.32 10.31
N ILE A 165 -8.87 -9.51 11.06
CA ILE A 165 -7.41 -9.58 11.12
C ILE A 165 -6.95 -10.98 11.56
N GLY A 166 -7.57 -11.54 12.59
CA GLY A 166 -7.27 -12.89 13.06
C GLY A 166 -7.50 -13.97 12.00
N VAL A 167 -8.53 -13.83 11.15
CA VAL A 167 -8.75 -14.71 10.00
C VAL A 167 -7.59 -14.59 9.00
N LEU A 168 -7.23 -13.36 8.62
CA LEU A 168 -6.13 -13.08 7.68
C LEU A 168 -4.83 -13.76 8.13
N PHE A 169 -4.47 -13.62 9.42
CA PHE A 169 -3.24 -14.19 9.96
C PHE A 169 -3.25 -15.71 10.06
N ARG A 170 -4.41 -16.31 10.40
CA ARG A 170 -4.53 -17.78 10.39
C ARG A 170 -4.34 -18.38 9.00
N MET A 171 -4.62 -17.61 7.93
CA MET A 171 -4.35 -18.01 6.55
C MET A 171 -2.89 -17.75 6.12
N GLY A 172 -2.04 -17.20 7.00
CA GLY A 172 -0.62 -16.98 6.73
C GLY A 172 -0.31 -15.70 5.94
N HIS A 173 -1.25 -14.77 5.85
CA HIS A 173 -1.07 -13.51 5.15
C HIS A 173 -0.71 -12.36 6.08
N ALA A 174 0.00 -11.34 5.55
CA ALA A 174 0.35 -10.13 6.29
C ALA A 174 -0.77 -9.06 6.21
N PHE A 175 -0.68 -8.06 7.06
CA PHE A 175 -1.56 -6.88 7.05
C PHE A 175 -0.77 -5.62 6.71
N ASP A 176 -1.12 -4.98 5.59
CA ASP A 176 -0.62 -3.66 5.19
C ASP A 176 -1.48 -2.55 5.82
N ALA A 177 -0.95 -1.88 6.83
CA ALA A 177 -1.63 -0.82 7.54
C ALA A 177 -1.46 0.52 6.82
N LEU A 178 -2.55 1.08 6.29
CA LEU A 178 -2.59 2.44 5.77
C LEU A 178 -3.26 3.34 6.81
N VAL A 179 -2.46 4.07 7.55
CA VAL A 179 -2.89 4.96 8.66
C VAL A 179 -2.35 6.38 8.46
N TYR A 180 -2.89 7.33 9.20
CA TYR A 180 -2.23 8.60 9.47
C TYR A 180 -1.48 8.52 10.81
N HIS A 181 -0.53 9.43 11.04
CA HIS A 181 0.28 9.41 12.25
C HIS A 181 -0.54 9.39 13.56
N PRO A 182 -1.74 10.00 13.68
CA PRO A 182 -2.51 9.90 14.92
C PRO A 182 -3.00 8.49 15.26
N GLN A 183 -3.05 7.56 14.29
CA GLN A 183 -3.45 6.17 14.53
C GLN A 183 -2.27 5.22 14.80
N LEU A 184 -1.02 5.71 14.87
CA LEU A 184 0.15 4.84 15.11
C LEU A 184 0.07 4.09 16.44
N SER A 185 -0.46 4.73 17.48
CA SER A 185 -0.66 4.07 18.78
C SER A 185 -1.71 2.96 18.74
N GLU A 186 -2.79 3.14 17.97
CA GLU A 186 -3.78 2.07 17.73
C GLU A 186 -3.17 0.89 16.98
N LEU A 187 -2.30 1.15 16.01
CA LEU A 187 -1.58 0.11 15.28
C LEU A 187 -0.60 -0.64 16.19
N ALA A 188 0.10 0.06 17.08
CA ALA A 188 1.01 -0.56 18.05
C ALA A 188 0.26 -1.49 19.03
N ASP A 189 -0.95 -1.11 19.46
CA ASP A 189 -1.81 -1.94 20.28
C ASP A 189 -2.31 -3.18 19.51
N LEU A 190 -2.74 -2.99 18.26
CA LEU A 190 -3.17 -4.08 17.39
C LEU A 190 -2.02 -5.07 17.13
N ALA A 191 -0.82 -4.59 16.83
CA ALA A 191 0.35 -5.43 16.61
C ALA A 191 0.75 -6.21 17.87
N GLY A 192 0.60 -5.58 19.06
CA GLY A 192 0.81 -6.25 20.33
C GLY A 192 -0.21 -7.36 20.63
N ALA A 193 -1.43 -7.26 20.10
CA ALA A 193 -2.46 -8.31 20.25
C ALA A 193 -2.21 -9.54 19.36
N PHE A 194 -1.37 -9.43 18.32
CA PHE A 194 -1.04 -10.51 17.37
C PHE A 194 0.48 -10.63 17.17
N PRO A 195 1.23 -11.04 18.18
CA PRO A 195 2.70 -10.97 18.18
C PRO A 195 3.37 -11.86 17.11
N ASP A 196 2.70 -12.91 16.66
CA ASP A 196 3.22 -13.86 15.65
C ASP A 196 2.87 -13.45 14.22
N ALA A 197 2.12 -12.36 14.05
CA ALA A 197 1.63 -11.90 12.75
C ALA A 197 2.51 -10.75 12.20
N VAL A 198 2.60 -10.62 10.88
CA VAL A 198 3.38 -9.57 10.23
C VAL A 198 2.51 -8.37 9.90
N PHE A 199 2.87 -7.22 10.44
CA PHE A 199 2.29 -5.92 10.13
C PHE A 199 3.26 -5.11 9.26
N ILE A 200 2.72 -4.45 8.22
CA ILE A 200 3.49 -3.64 7.27
C ILE A 200 2.94 -2.22 7.33
N LEU A 201 3.63 -1.32 8.03
CA LEU A 201 3.24 0.08 8.05
C LEU A 201 3.54 0.75 6.72
N ASN A 202 2.53 1.26 6.04
CA ASN A 202 2.70 1.97 4.79
C ASN A 202 3.15 3.42 5.03
N HIS A 203 4.11 3.87 4.21
CA HIS A 203 4.49 5.28 4.09
C HIS A 203 4.83 5.97 5.41
N ILE A 204 5.60 5.27 6.27
CA ILE A 204 6.04 5.79 7.58
C ILE A 204 4.89 6.34 8.46
N GLY A 205 3.66 5.82 8.29
CA GLY A 205 2.48 6.28 9.03
C GLY A 205 1.94 7.65 8.57
N ARG A 206 2.30 8.11 7.36
CA ARG A 206 1.74 9.31 6.69
C ARG A 206 1.60 10.50 7.65
N PRO A 207 2.70 11.12 8.12
CA PRO A 207 2.62 12.33 8.93
C PRO A 207 1.86 13.42 8.16
N LEU A 208 0.86 14.01 8.79
CA LEU A 208 0.00 15.02 8.19
C LEU A 208 0.67 16.39 8.23
N GLY A 209 0.63 17.14 7.13
CA GLY A 209 1.21 18.49 7.02
C GLY A 209 0.28 19.50 6.34
N VAL A 210 -0.99 19.13 6.09
CA VAL A 210 -1.98 19.99 5.43
C VAL A 210 -3.20 20.22 6.30
N GLY A 211 -4.07 21.15 5.93
CA GLY A 211 -5.27 21.50 6.70
C GLY A 211 -4.91 22.00 8.10
N PRO A 212 -5.50 21.43 9.17
CA PRO A 212 -5.22 21.86 10.55
C PRO A 212 -3.78 21.57 11.01
N TYR A 213 -3.03 20.81 10.24
CA TYR A 213 -1.63 20.43 10.52
C TYR A 213 -0.62 21.34 9.81
N ALA A 214 -1.08 22.21 8.91
CA ALA A 214 -0.22 23.13 8.17
C ALA A 214 0.48 24.11 9.14
N GLY A 215 1.80 24.26 8.98
CA GLY A 215 2.59 25.14 9.84
C GLY A 215 3.01 24.55 11.19
N HIS A 216 2.57 23.34 11.54
CA HIS A 216 2.87 22.67 12.81
C HIS A 216 3.86 21.50 12.69
N ARG A 217 4.77 21.57 11.70
CA ARG A 217 5.66 20.47 11.33
C ARG A 217 6.48 19.92 12.50
N ASP A 218 7.06 20.80 13.32
CA ASP A 218 7.93 20.40 14.45
C ASP A 218 7.13 19.68 15.52
N GLU A 219 5.94 20.17 15.86
CA GLU A 219 5.03 19.56 16.84
C GLU A 219 4.58 18.17 16.36
N ILE A 220 4.20 18.07 15.07
CA ILE A 220 3.78 16.81 14.45
C ILE A 220 4.94 15.81 14.41
N PHE A 221 6.14 16.27 14.09
CA PHE A 221 7.33 15.42 14.07
C PHE A 221 7.62 14.81 15.44
N GLU A 222 7.50 15.58 16.53
CA GLU A 222 7.73 15.04 17.89
C GLU A 222 6.66 14.00 18.27
N VAL A 223 5.38 14.24 17.94
CA VAL A 223 4.31 13.25 18.15
C VAL A 223 4.55 11.99 17.32
N TRP A 224 4.78 12.16 16.02
CA TRP A 224 5.06 11.06 15.10
C TRP A 224 6.29 10.25 15.56
N LYS A 225 7.37 10.91 15.91
CA LYS A 225 8.62 10.28 16.40
C LYS A 225 8.39 9.44 17.65
N LYS A 226 7.63 9.98 18.61
CA LYS A 226 7.26 9.27 19.85
C LYS A 226 6.49 7.99 19.52
N ASP A 227 5.46 8.10 18.69
CA ASP A 227 4.58 6.97 18.37
C ASP A 227 5.28 5.94 17.46
N MET A 228 6.13 6.38 16.52
CA MET A 228 6.99 5.49 15.75
C MET A 228 8.01 4.75 16.61
N THR A 229 8.56 5.41 17.65
CA THR A 229 9.47 4.78 18.61
C THR A 229 8.75 3.68 19.39
N ALA A 230 7.53 3.94 19.86
CA ALA A 230 6.72 2.93 20.53
C ALA A 230 6.31 1.76 19.59
N LEU A 231 6.02 2.06 18.33
CA LEU A 231 5.73 1.04 17.33
C LEU A 231 6.96 0.18 17.01
N ALA A 232 8.15 0.77 16.99
CA ALA A 232 9.42 0.05 16.76
C ALA A 232 9.77 -0.98 17.84
N GLU A 233 9.14 -0.91 19.01
CA GLU A 233 9.23 -1.95 20.05
C GLU A 233 8.49 -3.23 19.67
N ARG A 234 7.69 -3.22 18.60
CA ARG A 234 6.95 -4.38 18.09
C ARG A 234 7.80 -5.12 17.06
N PRO A 235 8.37 -6.30 17.38
CA PRO A 235 9.28 -7.02 16.48
C PRO A 235 8.59 -7.56 15.22
N ASN A 236 7.27 -7.58 15.22
CA ASN A 236 6.43 -8.06 14.14
C ASN A 236 5.94 -6.92 13.20
N VAL A 237 6.47 -5.71 13.33
CA VAL A 237 6.15 -4.58 12.46
C VAL A 237 7.35 -4.25 11.57
N VAL A 238 7.09 -4.15 10.27
CA VAL A 238 8.02 -3.61 9.27
C VAL A 238 7.44 -2.35 8.64
N VAL A 239 8.31 -1.48 8.12
CA VAL A 239 7.90 -0.15 7.63
C VAL A 239 8.32 0.02 6.19
N LYS A 240 7.39 0.45 5.32
CA LYS A 240 7.71 0.96 3.98
C LYS A 240 8.18 2.42 4.12
N VAL A 241 9.47 2.63 3.90
CA VAL A 241 10.09 3.97 3.92
C VAL A 241 9.86 4.61 2.56
N GLY A 242 8.82 5.43 2.46
CA GLY A 242 8.40 6.09 1.23
C GLY A 242 7.13 6.91 1.46
N GLY A 243 6.57 7.45 0.38
CA GLY A 243 5.30 8.20 0.44
C GLY A 243 5.41 9.62 1.01
N LEU A 244 6.61 10.15 1.24
CA LEU A 244 6.80 11.52 1.70
C LEU A 244 6.29 12.57 0.68
N GLY A 245 6.31 12.24 -0.61
CA GLY A 245 5.70 13.04 -1.68
C GLY A 245 4.18 13.02 -1.71
N ASN A 246 3.51 12.31 -0.79
CA ASN A 246 2.06 12.30 -0.71
C ASN A 246 1.55 13.69 -0.28
N ARG A 247 0.53 14.19 -0.97
CA ARG A 247 -0.05 15.53 -0.73
C ARG A 247 -0.44 15.77 0.73
N VAL A 248 -0.87 14.75 1.45
CA VAL A 248 -1.27 14.90 2.86
C VAL A 248 -0.11 15.22 3.79
N SER A 249 1.13 14.92 3.40
CA SER A 249 2.33 15.24 4.18
C SER A 249 2.76 16.71 4.05
N GLY A 250 2.16 17.46 3.13
CA GLY A 250 2.41 18.92 3.00
C GLY A 250 3.83 19.27 2.58
N PHE A 251 4.60 18.31 2.05
CA PHE A 251 5.85 18.61 1.37
C PHE A 251 5.50 19.12 -0.03
N GLU A 252 5.46 20.43 -0.18
CA GLU A 252 5.36 21.06 -1.49
C GLU A 252 6.73 20.91 -2.17
N TRP A 253 6.75 20.10 -3.20
CA TRP A 253 7.92 20.01 -4.08
C TRP A 253 7.83 21.20 -5.06
N ASP A 254 8.37 22.32 -4.62
CA ASP A 254 8.55 23.45 -5.51
C ASP A 254 9.54 23.09 -6.60
N ALA A 255 9.12 23.27 -7.85
CA ALA A 255 10.03 23.31 -9.00
C ALA A 255 10.89 24.59 -8.89
N ARG A 256 11.92 24.56 -8.06
CA ARG A 256 12.93 25.63 -7.98
C ARG A 256 14.18 25.23 -8.73
#